data_dc93738e2e49b4d8c817342b572b70c1
#
_entry.id   dc93738e2e49b4d8c817342b572b70c1
#
_cell.length_a   1.000
_cell.length_b   1.000
_cell.length_c   1.000
_cell.angle_alpha   90.00
_cell.angle_beta   90.00
_cell.angle_gamma   90.00
#
_symmetry.space_group_name_H-M   'P 1'
#
loop_
_entity.id
_entity.type
_entity.pdbx_description
1 polymer ?
#
loop_
_entity_poly.entity_id
_entity_poly.type
_entity_poly.pdbx_seq_one_letter_code
_entity_poly.pdbx_strand_id
1 'polypeptide(L)'
;MPTPATAADDELIVRQSDSGVTKNLDRLGIALERKGMKVFTRLNYAKGAASFGMDLAPNVVLISGSPETGTPLMTSNPAIGLDVPLKAVAWKAADGTVRLSYTDPAILAKRYGIEGRAKVFKKIAVALNKFTDMATKRGGLPKQ
;
A
#
# COMPACT_ATOMS: atom_id res chain seq x y z
N MET A 1 -19.76 9.39 21.95
CA MET A 1 -19.25 9.09 20.61
C MET A 1 -18.31 7.92 20.68
N PRO A 2 -18.62 6.85 19.98
CA PRO A 2 -17.64 5.78 19.92
C PRO A 2 -16.39 6.30 19.22
N THR A 3 -15.24 6.11 19.83
CA THR A 3 -13.97 6.32 19.18
C THR A 3 -13.85 5.38 18.00
N PRO A 4 -13.34 5.83 16.84
CA PRO A 4 -13.03 4.91 15.76
C PRO A 4 -12.15 3.77 16.27
N ALA A 5 -12.37 2.59 15.77
CA ALA A 5 -11.57 1.43 16.15
C ALA A 5 -10.09 1.71 15.89
N THR A 6 -9.31 1.78 16.97
CA THR A 6 -7.86 2.05 16.90
C THR A 6 -7.05 0.84 16.45
N ALA A 7 -7.66 -0.38 16.43
CA ALA A 7 -6.99 -1.60 16.01
C ALA A 7 -6.42 -1.50 14.59
N ALA A 8 -7.12 -0.80 13.67
CA ALA A 8 -6.64 -0.58 12.31
C ALA A 8 -5.41 0.32 12.27
N ASP A 9 -5.28 1.28 13.19
CA ASP A 9 -4.13 2.19 13.23
C ASP A 9 -2.84 1.48 13.58
N ASP A 10 -2.92 0.42 14.42
CA ASP A 10 -1.75 -0.38 14.79
C ASP A 10 -1.30 -1.32 13.67
N GLU A 11 -2.18 -1.64 12.74
CA GLU A 11 -1.92 -2.55 11.63
C GLU A 11 -1.54 -1.84 10.34
N LEU A 12 -1.77 -0.54 10.28
CA LEU A 12 -1.53 0.25 9.07
C LEU A 12 -0.33 1.18 9.26
N ILE A 13 0.44 1.30 8.19
CA ILE A 13 1.40 2.39 8.05
C ILE A 13 0.67 3.48 7.25
N VAL A 14 0.59 4.68 7.81
CA VAL A 14 -0.08 5.83 7.18
C VAL A 14 0.91 6.97 7.03
N ARG A 15 0.97 7.52 5.82
CA ARG A 15 1.80 8.69 5.53
C ARG A 15 0.94 9.81 4.97
N GLN A 16 1.17 11.02 5.45
CA GLN A 16 0.60 12.20 4.82
C GLN A 16 1.41 12.57 3.60
N SER A 17 0.73 12.95 2.52
CA SER A 17 1.37 13.30 1.26
C SER A 17 1.30 14.78 0.97
N ASP A 18 2.35 15.31 0.35
CA ASP A 18 2.40 16.65 -0.19
C ASP A 18 1.76 16.77 -1.58
N SER A 19 1.26 15.67 -2.12
CA SER A 19 0.73 15.58 -3.48
C SER A 19 -0.66 14.98 -3.49
N GLY A 20 -1.38 15.15 -4.60
CA GLY A 20 -2.71 14.56 -4.79
C GLY A 20 -2.66 13.04 -4.93
N VAL A 21 -3.83 12.42 -4.87
CA VAL A 21 -3.98 10.96 -4.89
C VAL A 21 -3.35 10.33 -6.12
N THR A 22 -3.67 10.83 -7.32
CA THR A 22 -3.15 10.27 -8.57
C THR A 22 -1.62 10.39 -8.64
N LYS A 23 -1.09 11.56 -8.33
CA LYS A 23 0.36 11.81 -8.39
C LYS A 23 1.13 10.94 -7.41
N ASN A 24 0.55 10.72 -6.23
CA ASN A 24 1.10 9.80 -5.23
C ASN A 24 1.29 8.40 -5.80
N LEU A 25 0.24 7.86 -6.40
CA LEU A 25 0.27 6.50 -6.94
C LEU A 25 1.10 6.40 -8.21
N ASP A 26 1.19 7.47 -9.02
CA ASP A 26 2.10 7.51 -10.16
C ASP A 26 3.54 7.38 -9.70
N ARG A 27 3.92 8.14 -8.69
CA ARG A 27 5.28 8.07 -8.11
C ARG A 27 5.57 6.71 -7.50
N LEU A 28 4.62 6.18 -6.75
CA LEU A 28 4.77 4.85 -6.14
C LEU A 28 4.94 3.77 -7.21
N GLY A 29 4.11 3.79 -8.24
CA GLY A 29 4.19 2.84 -9.35
C GLY A 29 5.55 2.89 -10.04
N ILE A 30 6.06 4.08 -10.32
CA ILE A 30 7.38 4.26 -10.95
C ILE A 30 8.48 3.70 -10.03
N ALA A 31 8.43 4.02 -8.75
CA ALA A 31 9.43 3.54 -7.80
C ALA A 31 9.44 2.00 -7.71
N LEU A 32 8.27 1.39 -7.68
CA LEU A 32 8.12 -0.06 -7.66
C LEU A 32 8.68 -0.70 -8.93
N GLU A 33 8.30 -0.19 -10.10
CA GLU A 33 8.74 -0.72 -11.38
C GLU A 33 10.25 -0.59 -11.58
N ARG A 34 10.86 0.49 -11.11
CA ARG A 34 12.32 0.66 -11.14
C ARG A 34 13.07 -0.41 -10.34
N LYS A 35 12.41 -1.02 -9.37
CA LYS A 35 12.98 -2.10 -8.55
C LYS A 35 12.55 -3.49 -9.00
N GLY A 36 11.98 -3.60 -10.19
CA GLY A 36 11.57 -4.87 -10.77
C GLY A 36 10.25 -5.41 -10.21
N MET A 37 9.53 -4.63 -9.44
CA MET A 37 8.19 -4.99 -8.98
C MET A 37 7.19 -4.78 -10.11
N LYS A 38 6.14 -5.58 -10.12
CA LYS A 38 5.07 -5.43 -11.11
C LYS A 38 3.90 -4.68 -10.48
N VAL A 39 3.43 -3.64 -11.17
CA VAL A 39 2.16 -2.99 -10.85
C VAL A 39 1.07 -3.72 -11.64
N PHE A 40 0.16 -4.38 -10.94
CA PHE A 40 -0.90 -5.18 -11.59
C PHE A 40 -2.06 -4.31 -12.03
N THR A 41 -2.53 -3.42 -11.17
CA THR A 41 -3.67 -2.58 -11.48
C THR A 41 -3.84 -1.47 -10.43
N ARG A 42 -4.71 -0.52 -10.77
CA ARG A 42 -5.28 0.45 -9.84
C ARG A 42 -6.79 0.35 -9.89
N LEU A 43 -7.42 0.45 -8.74
CA LEU A 43 -8.88 0.54 -8.64
C LEU A 43 -9.25 1.91 -8.10
N ASN A 44 -10.02 2.67 -8.88
CA ASN A 44 -10.48 3.99 -8.49
C ASN A 44 -11.87 3.87 -7.87
N TYR A 45 -11.92 3.84 -6.55
CA TYR A 45 -13.18 3.66 -5.83
C TYR A 45 -14.10 4.89 -5.93
N ALA A 46 -13.54 6.10 -5.98
CA ALA A 46 -14.34 7.32 -6.16
C ALA A 46 -15.05 7.32 -7.52
N LYS A 47 -14.36 6.89 -8.57
CA LYS A 47 -14.94 6.76 -9.91
C LYS A 47 -16.00 5.67 -9.93
N GLY A 48 -15.75 4.55 -9.26
CA GLY A 48 -16.73 3.48 -9.12
C GLY A 48 -18.00 3.96 -8.42
N ALA A 49 -17.86 4.70 -7.32
CA ALA A 49 -19.00 5.27 -6.60
C ALA A 49 -19.82 6.20 -7.50
N ALA A 50 -19.14 7.07 -8.23
CA ALA A 50 -19.81 8.04 -9.13
C ALA A 50 -20.64 7.32 -10.20
N SER A 51 -20.24 6.16 -10.66
CA SER A 51 -20.97 5.38 -11.67
C SER A 51 -22.32 4.87 -11.15
N PHE A 52 -22.52 4.85 -9.84
CA PHE A 52 -23.78 4.50 -9.17
C PHE A 52 -24.48 5.72 -8.54
N GLY A 53 -24.07 6.93 -8.92
CA GLY A 53 -24.66 8.16 -8.37
C GLY A 53 -24.29 8.44 -6.90
N MET A 54 -23.21 7.83 -6.41
CA MET A 54 -22.73 8.02 -5.04
C MET A 54 -21.48 8.89 -5.03
N ASP A 55 -21.34 9.67 -3.96
CA ASP A 55 -20.18 10.53 -3.76
C ASP A 55 -19.16 9.86 -2.84
N LEU A 56 -17.91 9.79 -3.30
CA LEU A 56 -16.78 9.37 -2.51
C LEU A 56 -15.61 10.30 -2.83
N ALA A 57 -14.97 10.83 -1.81
CA ALA A 57 -13.74 11.59 -1.98
C ALA A 57 -12.68 10.74 -2.71
N PRO A 58 -11.70 11.37 -3.37
CA PRO A 58 -10.66 10.63 -4.08
C PRO A 58 -10.11 9.47 -3.26
N ASN A 59 -10.14 8.28 -3.82
CA ASN A 59 -9.72 7.04 -3.17
C ASN A 59 -9.34 6.04 -4.25
N VAL A 60 -8.06 5.69 -4.32
CA VAL A 60 -7.52 4.79 -5.34
C VAL A 60 -6.57 3.81 -4.67
N VAL A 61 -6.71 2.52 -4.98
CA VAL A 61 -5.77 1.50 -4.53
C VAL A 61 -4.86 1.07 -5.67
N LEU A 62 -3.58 0.88 -5.36
CA LEU A 62 -2.58 0.32 -6.28
C LEU A 62 -2.21 -1.07 -5.77
N ILE A 63 -2.24 -2.04 -6.66
CA ILE A 63 -1.92 -3.44 -6.36
C ILE A 63 -0.63 -3.79 -7.08
N SER A 64 0.36 -4.25 -6.32
CA SER A 64 1.69 -4.55 -6.85
C SER A 64 2.32 -5.73 -6.14
N GLY A 65 3.27 -6.38 -6.79
CA GLY A 65 3.97 -7.49 -6.20
C GLY A 65 5.08 -8.04 -7.08
N SER A 66 5.73 -9.06 -6.54
CA SER A 66 6.78 -9.80 -7.23
C SER A 66 6.68 -11.28 -6.84
N PRO A 67 6.68 -12.20 -7.84
CA PRO A 67 6.71 -13.64 -7.53
C PRO A 67 7.93 -14.03 -6.71
N GLU A 68 9.05 -13.37 -6.91
CA GLU A 68 10.27 -13.60 -6.16
C GLU A 68 10.08 -13.38 -4.66
N THR A 69 9.29 -12.37 -4.30
CA THR A 69 9.01 -12.02 -2.91
C THR A 69 7.79 -12.77 -2.35
N GLY A 70 6.75 -12.92 -3.16
CA GLY A 70 5.49 -13.53 -2.72
C GLY A 70 5.53 -15.05 -2.60
N THR A 71 6.26 -15.72 -3.51
CA THR A 71 6.30 -17.19 -3.53
C THR A 71 6.82 -17.82 -2.24
N PRO A 72 7.93 -17.31 -1.63
CA PRO A 72 8.38 -17.86 -0.35
C PRO A 72 7.35 -17.76 0.76
N LEU A 73 6.56 -16.69 0.77
CA LEU A 73 5.50 -16.50 1.76
C LEU A 73 4.35 -17.49 1.54
N MET A 74 3.96 -17.69 0.30
CA MET A 74 2.91 -18.66 -0.06
C MET A 74 3.34 -20.10 0.16
N THR A 75 4.62 -20.38 0.03
CA THR A 75 5.19 -21.71 0.38
C THR A 75 5.06 -21.98 1.87
N SER A 76 5.22 -20.94 2.70
CA SER A 76 5.08 -21.07 4.15
C SER A 76 3.61 -21.19 4.58
N ASN A 77 2.73 -20.38 3.99
CA ASN A 77 1.28 -20.47 4.21
C ASN A 77 0.56 -19.97 2.96
N PRO A 78 -0.05 -20.86 2.18
CA PRO A 78 -0.71 -20.46 0.94
C PRO A 78 -1.88 -19.50 1.14
N ALA A 79 -2.49 -19.46 2.32
CA ALA A 79 -3.60 -18.56 2.61
C ALA A 79 -3.20 -17.08 2.55
N ILE A 80 -1.90 -16.74 2.68
CA ILE A 80 -1.43 -15.36 2.54
C ILE A 80 -1.74 -14.80 1.14
N GLY A 81 -2.05 -15.65 0.17
CA GLY A 81 -2.55 -15.21 -1.13
C GLY A 81 -3.78 -14.30 -1.07
N LEU A 82 -4.49 -14.27 0.08
CA LEU A 82 -5.57 -13.31 0.32
C LEU A 82 -5.04 -11.88 0.46
N ASP A 83 -3.83 -11.71 1.01
CA ASP A 83 -3.24 -10.40 1.31
C ASP A 83 -2.06 -10.05 0.41
N VAL A 84 -1.61 -10.97 -0.43
CA VAL A 84 -0.63 -10.67 -1.48
C VAL A 84 -1.27 -10.95 -2.84
N PRO A 85 -1.03 -10.14 -3.88
CA PRO A 85 -0.12 -8.99 -3.94
C PRO A 85 -0.47 -7.90 -2.93
N LEU A 86 0.54 -7.14 -2.52
CA LEU A 86 0.36 -6.05 -1.57
C LEU A 86 -0.38 -4.88 -2.21
N LYS A 87 -1.07 -4.13 -1.39
CA LYS A 87 -1.88 -2.98 -1.81
C LYS A 87 -1.48 -1.75 -1.05
N ALA A 88 -1.49 -0.61 -1.74
CA ALA A 88 -1.35 0.69 -1.13
C ALA A 88 -2.53 1.55 -1.58
N VAL A 89 -3.20 2.19 -0.64
CA VAL A 89 -4.34 3.05 -0.93
C VAL A 89 -3.94 4.50 -0.69
N ALA A 90 -4.29 5.37 -1.64
CA ALA A 90 -4.16 6.81 -1.48
C ALA A 90 -5.57 7.43 -1.47
N TRP A 91 -5.84 8.29 -0.51
CA TRP A 91 -7.15 8.93 -0.40
C TRP A 91 -7.04 10.35 0.13
N LYS A 92 -8.07 11.13 -0.17
CA LYS A 92 -8.21 12.46 0.38
C LYS A 92 -9.08 12.40 1.63
N ALA A 93 -8.51 12.76 2.78
CA ALA A 93 -9.22 12.75 4.05
C ALA A 93 -10.19 13.93 4.14
N ALA A 94 -11.10 13.88 5.13
CA ALA A 94 -12.09 14.91 5.35
C ALA A 94 -11.50 16.30 5.60
N ASP A 95 -10.31 16.37 6.19
CA ASP A 95 -9.59 17.64 6.41
C ASP A 95 -8.87 18.16 5.16
N GLY A 96 -9.00 17.48 4.02
CA GLY A 96 -8.38 17.87 2.76
C GLY A 96 -6.96 17.33 2.56
N THR A 97 -6.38 16.67 3.56
CA THR A 97 -5.05 16.07 3.42
C THR A 97 -5.12 14.79 2.60
N VAL A 98 -4.08 14.55 1.83
CA VAL A 98 -3.92 13.27 1.08
C VAL A 98 -3.04 12.35 1.89
N ARG A 99 -3.46 11.10 2.02
CA ARG A 99 -2.76 10.07 2.78
C ARG A 99 -2.50 8.86 1.90
N LEU A 100 -1.40 8.18 2.18
CA LEU A 100 -1.01 6.92 1.54
C LEU A 100 -0.81 5.89 2.65
N SER A 101 -1.45 4.73 2.50
CA SER A 101 -1.45 3.71 3.54
C SER A 101 -1.29 2.31 2.97
N TYR A 102 -0.65 1.45 3.74
CA TYR A 102 -0.54 0.01 3.47
C TYR A 102 -0.51 -0.75 4.79
N THR A 103 -0.81 -2.04 4.72
CA THR A 103 -0.74 -2.92 5.89
C THR A 103 0.72 -3.15 6.27
N ASP A 104 1.02 -3.00 7.55
CA ASP A 104 2.36 -3.32 8.07
C ASP A 104 2.68 -4.80 7.77
N PRO A 105 3.76 -5.11 7.06
CA PRO A 105 4.13 -6.49 6.76
C PRO A 105 4.27 -7.40 7.99
N ALA A 106 4.66 -6.84 9.13
CA ALA A 106 4.76 -7.60 10.38
C ALA A 106 3.40 -8.18 10.81
N ILE A 107 2.31 -7.49 10.51
CA ILE A 107 0.96 -7.97 10.80
C ILE A 107 0.61 -9.17 9.92
N LEU A 108 1.07 -9.19 8.69
CA LEU A 108 0.84 -10.33 7.78
C LEU A 108 1.57 -11.58 8.28
N ALA A 109 2.81 -11.43 8.75
CA ALA A 109 3.56 -12.53 9.33
C ALA A 109 2.81 -13.14 10.51
N LYS A 110 2.28 -12.31 11.40
CA LYS A 110 1.51 -12.72 12.56
C LYS A 110 0.18 -13.36 12.18
N ARG A 111 -0.57 -12.72 11.27
CA ARG A 111 -1.88 -13.18 10.82
C ARG A 111 -1.85 -14.59 10.25
N TYR A 112 -0.83 -14.90 9.49
CA TYR A 112 -0.68 -16.19 8.81
C TYR A 112 0.26 -17.15 9.53
N GLY A 113 0.74 -16.78 10.73
CA GLY A 113 1.61 -17.64 11.52
C GLY A 113 2.89 -18.03 10.80
N ILE A 114 3.44 -17.16 9.98
CA ILE A 114 4.62 -17.47 9.19
C ILE A 114 5.87 -17.24 10.03
N GLU A 115 6.59 -18.32 10.28
CA GLU A 115 7.88 -18.32 10.94
C GLU A 115 8.99 -18.64 9.93
N GLY A 116 10.22 -18.25 10.25
CA GLY A 116 11.38 -18.55 9.40
C GLY A 116 11.51 -17.66 8.15
N ARG A 117 10.66 -16.66 7.99
CA ARG A 117 10.72 -15.71 6.86
C ARG A 117 10.93 -14.27 7.31
N ALA A 118 11.52 -14.05 8.47
CA ALA A 118 11.74 -12.72 9.02
C ALA A 118 12.52 -11.82 8.06
N LYS A 119 13.51 -12.35 7.35
CA LYS A 119 14.29 -11.58 6.37
C LYS A 119 13.44 -11.11 5.20
N VAL A 120 12.52 -11.94 4.72
CA VAL A 120 11.61 -11.59 3.62
C VAL A 120 10.69 -10.45 4.05
N PHE A 121 10.04 -10.58 5.20
CA PHE A 121 9.14 -9.54 5.72
C PHE A 121 9.89 -8.23 6.00
N LYS A 122 11.11 -8.30 6.53
CA LYS A 122 11.93 -7.11 6.77
C LYS A 122 12.28 -6.42 5.45
N LYS A 123 12.65 -7.18 4.43
CA LYS A 123 12.95 -6.64 3.10
C LYS A 123 11.72 -5.92 2.52
N ILE A 124 10.55 -6.52 2.65
CA ILE A 124 9.29 -5.92 2.20
C ILE A 124 9.03 -4.62 2.97
N ALA A 125 9.15 -4.65 4.29
CA ALA A 125 8.90 -3.49 5.13
C ALA A 125 9.84 -2.32 4.80
N VAL A 126 11.13 -2.58 4.63
CA VAL A 126 12.12 -1.59 4.25
C VAL A 126 11.82 -1.00 2.88
N ALA A 127 11.48 -1.84 1.92
CA ALA A 127 11.17 -1.41 0.55
C ALA A 127 9.90 -0.53 0.52
N LEU A 128 8.83 -0.96 1.17
CA LEU A 128 7.58 -0.19 1.24
C LEU A 128 7.78 1.15 1.93
N ASN A 129 8.52 1.16 3.04
CA ASN A 129 8.84 2.40 3.74
C ASN A 129 9.56 3.39 2.82
N LYS A 130 10.56 2.92 2.09
CA LYS A 130 11.33 3.73 1.15
C LYS A 130 10.48 4.25 -0.01
N PHE A 131 9.71 3.38 -0.65
CA PHE A 131 8.92 3.73 -1.83
C PHE A 131 7.77 4.68 -1.47
N THR A 132 7.10 4.44 -0.36
CA THR A 132 6.02 5.33 0.09
C THR A 132 6.54 6.67 0.58
N ASP A 133 7.72 6.70 1.19
CA ASP A 133 8.39 7.94 1.55
C ASP A 133 8.67 8.79 0.30
N MET A 134 9.22 8.18 -0.75
CA MET A 134 9.47 8.86 -2.01
C MET A 134 8.18 9.34 -2.70
N ALA A 135 7.13 8.53 -2.65
CA ALA A 135 5.85 8.84 -3.29
C ALA A 135 5.12 10.02 -2.63
N THR A 136 5.28 10.16 -1.31
CA THR A 136 4.55 11.17 -0.53
C THR A 136 5.29 12.50 -0.40
N LYS A 137 6.59 12.51 -0.61
CA LYS A 137 7.40 13.74 -0.50
C LYS A 137 7.40 14.55 -1.79
N ARG A 138 7.36 15.87 -1.63
CA ARG A 138 7.48 16.80 -2.74
C ARG A 138 8.83 16.60 -3.46
N GLY A 139 8.77 16.33 -4.76
CA GLY A 139 9.96 16.05 -5.55
C GLY A 139 10.64 14.70 -5.24
N GLY A 140 9.92 13.79 -4.59
CA GLY A 140 10.49 12.64 -3.93
C GLY A 140 11.00 11.49 -4.79
N LEU A 141 10.85 11.52 -6.12
CA LEU A 141 11.48 10.48 -6.94
C LEU A 141 12.94 10.83 -7.15
N PRO A 142 13.87 9.91 -6.84
CA PRO A 142 15.28 10.17 -7.11
C PRO A 142 15.51 10.31 -8.61
N LYS A 143 16.39 11.20 -8.97
CA LYS A 143 16.89 11.27 -10.34
C LYS A 143 17.56 9.94 -10.67
N GLN A 144 17.35 9.49 -11.88
CA GLN A 144 18.05 8.31 -12.38
C GLN A 144 19.52 8.57 -12.54
#